data_d076577acb07d3a47cd5cacd1a4b52d3
#
_entry.id   d076577acb07d3a47cd5cacd1a4b52d3
#
_cell.length_a   1.000
_cell.length_b   1.000
_cell.length_c   1.000
_cell.angle_alpha   90.00
_cell.angle_beta   90.00
_cell.angle_gamma   90.00
#
_symmetry.space_group_name_H-M   'P 1'
#
loop_
_entity.id
_entity.type
_entity.pdbx_description
1 polymer ?
#
loop_
_entity_poly.entity_id
_entity_poly.type
_entity_poly.pdbx_seq_one_letter_code
_entity_poly.pdbx_strand_id
1 'polypeptide(L)'
;MENHKGETLGKAVEMCLLDWEIDKILTITVDNAASNSGLISFIQKKTKNRKATILGHKYLHVRCSAHILNLIVHEGLVEMDETIVKVRKFVRYVRSSLQRQSTFKLCAEKEKVDFKNQLCLDVPTRWNYTYVMLEKAEKY
;
A
#
# COMPACT_ATOMS: atom_id res chain seq x y z
N MET A 1 19.29 15.37 3.79
CA MET A 1 17.84 15.70 3.75
C MET A 1 16.90 14.60 4.27
N GLU A 2 17.21 13.31 4.10
CA GLU A 2 16.36 12.19 4.59
C GLU A 2 16.27 12.09 6.11
N ASN A 3 17.32 12.47 6.84
CA ASN A 3 17.36 12.35 8.30
C ASN A 3 16.36 13.27 9.01
N HIS A 4 16.03 14.43 8.44
CA HIS A 4 15.04 15.36 9.03
C HIS A 4 13.60 14.80 8.97
N LYS A 5 13.23 14.07 7.90
CA LYS A 5 11.90 13.46 7.79
C LYS A 5 11.68 12.37 8.84
N GLY A 6 12.67 11.51 9.02
CA GLY A 6 12.63 10.45 10.03
C GLY A 6 12.54 10.98 11.46
N GLU A 7 13.28 12.04 11.77
CA GLU A 7 13.21 12.70 13.09
C GLU A 7 11.84 13.37 13.32
N THR A 8 11.27 14.01 12.31
CA THR A 8 9.94 14.62 12.39
C THR A 8 8.86 13.56 12.66
N LEU A 9 8.91 12.43 11.95
CA LEU A 9 8.04 11.29 12.21
C LEU A 9 8.24 10.72 13.62
N GLY A 10 9.49 10.60 14.06
CA GLY A 10 9.82 10.14 15.42
C GLY A 10 9.22 11.03 16.51
N LYS A 11 9.29 12.36 16.34
CA LYS A 11 8.67 13.33 17.25
C LYS A 11 7.14 13.20 17.26
N ALA A 12 6.53 13.04 16.09
CA ALA A 12 5.08 12.84 16.00
C ALA A 12 4.62 11.57 16.73
N VAL A 13 5.34 10.46 16.55
CA VAL A 13 5.07 9.21 17.28
C VAL A 13 5.30 9.38 18.77
N GLU A 14 6.39 10.05 19.22
CA GLU A 14 6.64 10.36 20.62
C GLU A 14 5.46 11.14 21.24
N MET A 15 4.93 12.14 20.54
CA MET A 15 3.76 12.91 20.98
C MET A 15 2.52 12.02 21.13
N CYS A 16 2.21 11.19 20.13
CA CYS A 16 1.09 10.25 20.23
C CYS A 16 1.23 9.28 21.42
N LEU A 17 2.42 8.76 21.67
CA LEU A 17 2.66 7.88 22.82
C LEU A 17 2.43 8.59 24.16
N LEU A 18 2.84 9.85 24.25
CA LEU A 18 2.59 10.68 25.44
C LEU A 18 1.10 10.99 25.61
N ASP A 19 0.41 11.38 24.55
CA ASP A 19 -1.03 11.69 24.58
C ASP A 19 -1.87 10.46 24.95
N TRP A 20 -1.41 9.26 24.59
CA TRP A 20 -2.08 7.99 24.92
C TRP A 20 -1.59 7.36 26.21
N GLU A 21 -0.73 8.04 26.96
CA GLU A 21 -0.16 7.56 28.24
C GLU A 21 0.52 6.19 28.10
N ILE A 22 1.18 5.93 26.94
CA ILE A 22 1.91 4.68 26.71
C ILE A 22 3.35 4.80 27.21
N ASP A 23 3.62 4.22 28.36
CA ASP A 23 4.93 4.29 29.03
C ASP A 23 5.96 3.31 28.44
N LYS A 24 5.51 2.19 27.87
CA LYS A 24 6.39 1.11 27.42
C LYS A 24 6.03 0.63 26.02
N ILE A 25 7.04 0.52 25.18
CA ILE A 25 6.93 0.07 23.80
C ILE A 25 7.56 -1.32 23.69
N LEU A 26 6.85 -2.28 23.12
CA LEU A 26 7.41 -3.57 22.74
C LEU A 26 7.93 -3.49 21.29
N THR A 27 7.08 -3.05 20.38
CA THR A 27 7.36 -3.03 18.94
C THR A 27 6.69 -1.86 18.23
N ILE A 28 7.30 -1.43 17.14
CA ILE A 28 6.73 -0.48 16.17
C ILE A 28 6.82 -1.16 14.79
N THR A 29 5.66 -1.36 14.17
CA THR A 29 5.58 -1.95 12.83
C THR A 29 5.53 -0.83 11.80
N VAL A 30 6.52 -0.77 10.91
CA VAL A 30 6.60 0.20 9.81
C VAL A 30 7.09 -0.48 8.54
N ASP A 31 6.86 0.15 7.39
CA ASP A 31 7.40 -0.32 6.12
C ASP A 31 8.91 -0.03 5.97
N ASN A 32 9.50 -0.41 4.84
CA ASN A 32 10.93 -0.27 4.58
C ASN A 32 11.33 1.12 4.05
N ALA A 33 10.49 2.16 4.18
CA ALA A 33 10.87 3.50 3.75
C ALA A 33 12.07 4.03 4.56
N ALA A 34 12.99 4.72 3.91
CA ALA A 34 14.21 5.26 4.55
C ALA A 34 13.88 6.20 5.74
N SER A 35 12.78 6.96 5.65
CA SER A 35 12.28 7.81 6.74
C SER A 35 11.94 7.01 8.00
N ASN A 36 11.46 5.78 7.86
CA ASN A 36 11.10 4.91 8.99
C ASN A 36 12.32 4.39 9.74
N SER A 37 13.44 4.18 9.05
CA SER A 37 14.72 3.89 9.72
C SER A 37 15.16 5.05 10.62
N GLY A 38 14.96 6.29 10.18
CA GLY A 38 15.21 7.49 10.98
C GLY A 38 14.28 7.60 12.19
N LEU A 39 13.00 7.28 12.02
CA LEU A 39 12.02 7.20 13.10
C LEU A 39 12.45 6.18 14.17
N ILE A 40 12.76 4.95 13.77
CA ILE A 40 13.19 3.90 14.72
C ILE A 40 14.45 4.34 15.48
N SER A 41 15.45 4.91 14.76
CA SER A 41 16.67 5.42 15.39
C SER A 41 16.39 6.54 16.39
N PHE A 42 15.44 7.43 16.09
CA PHE A 42 15.03 8.49 17.01
C PHE A 42 14.39 7.91 18.27
N ILE A 43 13.42 6.99 18.15
CA ILE A 43 12.76 6.36 19.30
C ILE A 43 13.77 5.57 20.14
N GLN A 44 14.70 4.83 19.51
CA GLN A 44 15.77 4.12 20.24
C GLN A 44 16.60 5.07 21.10
N LYS A 45 17.03 6.23 20.55
CA LYS A 45 17.79 7.23 21.29
C LYS A 45 17.01 7.80 22.46
N LYS A 46 15.72 8.09 22.28
CA LYS A 46 14.84 8.65 23.31
C LYS A 46 14.54 7.68 24.45
N THR A 47 14.39 6.41 24.14
CA THR A 47 13.96 5.39 25.10
C THR A 47 15.13 4.67 25.78
N LYS A 48 16.37 4.82 25.28
CA LYS A 48 17.56 4.12 25.78
C LYS A 48 17.78 4.27 27.30
N ASN A 49 17.60 5.47 27.82
CA ASN A 49 17.87 5.79 29.22
C ASN A 49 16.63 5.71 30.11
N ARG A 50 15.44 5.53 29.57
CA ARG A 50 14.16 5.60 30.30
C ARG A 50 13.54 4.24 30.61
N LYS A 51 14.20 3.11 30.25
CA LYS A 51 13.62 1.75 30.32
C LYS A 51 12.19 1.67 29.72
N ALA A 52 11.92 2.55 28.74
CA ALA A 52 10.61 2.68 28.09
C ALA A 52 10.38 1.67 26.96
N THR A 53 11.28 0.69 26.81
CA THR A 53 11.13 -0.41 25.86
C THR A 53 11.23 -1.74 26.58
N ILE A 54 10.36 -2.67 26.16
CA ILE A 54 10.40 -4.03 26.63
C ILE A 54 11.54 -4.75 25.91
N LEU A 55 12.34 -5.55 26.63
CA LEU A 55 13.48 -6.33 26.11
C LEU A 55 14.58 -5.48 25.42
N GLY A 56 14.77 -4.23 25.85
CA GLY A 56 15.94 -3.42 25.46
C GLY A 56 16.07 -3.19 23.95
N HIS A 57 14.99 -2.86 23.28
CA HIS A 57 14.90 -2.61 21.82
C HIS A 57 15.04 -3.86 20.91
N LYS A 58 15.21 -5.07 21.44
CA LYS A 58 15.44 -6.28 20.65
C LYS A 58 14.35 -6.49 19.58
N TYR A 59 13.11 -6.14 19.90
CA TYR A 59 11.95 -6.30 19.01
C TYR A 59 11.28 -4.96 18.68
N LEU A 60 11.97 -3.85 18.87
CA LEU A 60 11.37 -2.53 18.67
C LEU A 60 10.91 -2.31 17.21
N HIS A 61 11.67 -2.79 16.24
CA HIS A 61 11.32 -2.66 14.84
C HIS A 61 10.85 -3.99 14.25
N VAL A 62 9.59 -4.03 13.85
CA VAL A 62 9.01 -5.11 13.05
C VAL A 62 8.69 -4.57 11.66
N ARG A 63 9.17 -5.26 10.62
CA ARG A 63 8.87 -4.90 9.24
C ARG A 63 7.42 -5.22 8.91
N CYS A 64 6.72 -4.30 8.22
CA CYS A 64 5.35 -4.48 7.79
C CYS A 64 5.25 -5.67 6.81
N SER A 65 4.61 -6.75 7.22
CA SER A 65 4.42 -7.95 6.40
C SER A 65 3.57 -7.68 5.16
N ALA A 66 2.58 -6.81 5.26
CA ALA A 66 1.77 -6.40 4.12
C ALA A 66 2.61 -5.68 3.04
N HIS A 67 3.57 -4.86 3.45
CA HIS A 67 4.50 -4.21 2.51
C HIS A 67 5.44 -5.24 1.86
N ILE A 68 5.98 -6.18 2.63
CA ILE A 68 6.83 -7.25 2.11
C ILE A 68 6.06 -8.10 1.09
N LEU A 69 4.84 -8.52 1.43
CA LEU A 69 3.98 -9.26 0.53
C LEU A 69 3.70 -8.47 -0.77
N ASN A 70 3.41 -7.18 -0.65
CA ASN A 70 3.20 -6.33 -1.82
C ASN A 70 4.43 -6.28 -2.75
N LEU A 71 5.64 -6.22 -2.19
CA LEU A 71 6.87 -6.25 -2.99
C LEU A 71 7.05 -7.59 -3.71
N ILE A 72 6.83 -8.72 -3.03
CA ILE A 72 6.94 -10.07 -3.61
C ILE A 72 5.94 -10.23 -4.76
N VAL A 73 4.68 -9.87 -4.53
CA VAL A 73 3.65 -9.98 -5.58
C VAL A 73 3.96 -9.05 -6.75
N HIS A 74 4.46 -7.85 -6.48
CA HIS A 74 4.81 -6.90 -7.54
C HIS A 74 5.95 -7.45 -8.41
N GLU A 75 6.96 -8.06 -7.81
CA GLU A 75 8.06 -8.71 -8.52
C GLU A 75 7.57 -9.89 -9.39
N GLY A 76 6.68 -10.74 -8.86
CA GLY A 76 6.05 -11.82 -9.63
C GLY A 76 5.15 -11.34 -10.78
N LEU A 77 4.51 -10.17 -10.65
CA LEU A 77 3.67 -9.60 -11.70
C LEU A 77 4.48 -8.97 -12.85
N VAL A 78 5.77 -8.71 -12.68
CA VAL A 78 6.64 -8.15 -13.74
C VAL A 78 6.67 -9.06 -14.97
N GLU A 79 6.65 -10.38 -14.80
CA GLU A 79 6.61 -11.34 -15.91
C GLU A 79 5.31 -11.24 -16.74
N MET A 80 4.23 -10.77 -16.15
CA MET A 80 2.91 -10.60 -16.79
C MET A 80 2.62 -9.14 -17.19
N ASP A 81 3.60 -8.25 -17.07
CA ASP A 81 3.39 -6.79 -17.15
C ASP A 81 2.74 -6.34 -18.46
N GLU A 82 3.14 -6.91 -19.61
CA GLU A 82 2.54 -6.55 -20.89
C GLU A 82 1.02 -6.76 -20.93
N THR A 83 0.52 -7.87 -20.42
CA THR A 83 -0.91 -8.18 -20.39
C THR A 83 -1.64 -7.26 -19.43
N ILE A 84 -1.08 -7.06 -18.23
CA ILE A 84 -1.64 -6.15 -17.24
C ILE A 84 -1.70 -4.71 -17.78
N VAL A 85 -0.64 -4.26 -18.46
CA VAL A 85 -0.58 -2.93 -19.09
C VAL A 85 -1.65 -2.79 -20.17
N LYS A 86 -1.87 -3.82 -21.01
CA LYS A 86 -2.92 -3.80 -22.04
C LYS A 86 -4.31 -3.67 -21.41
N VAL A 87 -4.62 -4.49 -20.41
CA VAL A 87 -5.90 -4.42 -19.68
C VAL A 87 -6.07 -3.06 -18.99
N ARG A 88 -5.04 -2.55 -18.34
CA ARG A 88 -5.06 -1.22 -17.72
C ARG A 88 -5.34 -0.09 -18.69
N LYS A 89 -4.71 -0.13 -19.88
CA LYS A 89 -4.98 0.83 -20.96
C LYS A 89 -6.41 0.74 -21.47
N PHE A 90 -6.92 -0.47 -21.66
CA PHE A 90 -8.30 -0.70 -22.06
C PHE A 90 -9.29 -0.16 -21.02
N VAL A 91 -9.14 -0.50 -19.75
CA VAL A 91 -10.00 -0.01 -18.66
C VAL A 91 -9.97 1.52 -18.57
N ARG A 92 -8.77 2.13 -18.69
CA ARG A 92 -8.64 3.60 -18.74
C ARG A 92 -9.39 4.20 -19.92
N TYR A 93 -9.27 3.60 -21.09
CA TYR A 93 -9.97 4.08 -22.29
C TYR A 93 -11.47 4.05 -22.09
N VAL A 94 -12.03 2.93 -21.66
CA VAL A 94 -13.47 2.81 -21.41
C VAL A 94 -13.95 3.82 -20.36
N ARG A 95 -13.20 3.98 -19.27
CA ARG A 95 -13.59 4.87 -18.15
C ARG A 95 -13.32 6.35 -18.39
N SER A 96 -12.64 6.72 -19.47
CA SER A 96 -12.23 8.12 -19.71
C SER A 96 -13.39 9.06 -20.09
N SER A 97 -14.56 8.53 -20.47
CA SER A 97 -15.75 9.35 -20.68
C SER A 97 -17.03 8.55 -20.48
N LEU A 98 -18.12 9.23 -20.12
CA LEU A 98 -19.44 8.62 -19.97
C LEU A 98 -19.93 8.00 -21.28
N GLN A 99 -19.65 8.63 -22.40
CA GLN A 99 -20.02 8.11 -23.73
C GLN A 99 -19.36 6.76 -24.02
N ARG A 100 -18.04 6.63 -23.72
CA ARG A 100 -17.31 5.36 -23.90
C ARG A 100 -17.83 4.27 -22.98
N GLN A 101 -18.16 4.60 -21.73
CA GLN A 101 -18.78 3.67 -20.80
C GLN A 101 -20.14 3.18 -21.31
N SER A 102 -20.99 4.10 -21.79
CA SER A 102 -22.30 3.75 -22.36
C SER A 102 -22.18 2.88 -23.60
N THR A 103 -21.25 3.22 -24.51
CA THR A 103 -20.97 2.41 -25.71
C THR A 103 -20.48 1.01 -25.32
N PHE A 104 -19.55 0.92 -24.39
CA PHE A 104 -19.04 -0.36 -23.91
C PHE A 104 -20.14 -1.21 -23.29
N LYS A 105 -21.03 -0.61 -22.48
CA LYS A 105 -22.20 -1.29 -21.90
C LYS A 105 -23.11 -1.86 -22.97
N LEU A 106 -23.45 -1.08 -24.00
CA LEU A 106 -24.27 -1.53 -25.12
C LEU A 106 -23.63 -2.70 -25.89
N CYS A 107 -22.30 -2.65 -26.08
CA CYS A 107 -21.57 -3.77 -26.70
C CYS A 107 -21.65 -5.04 -25.84
N ALA A 108 -21.44 -4.94 -24.53
CA ALA A 108 -21.52 -6.06 -23.60
C ALA A 108 -22.95 -6.68 -23.58
N GLU A 109 -23.98 -5.84 -23.55
CA GLU A 109 -25.38 -6.28 -23.61
C GLU A 109 -25.69 -7.02 -24.93
N LYS A 110 -25.19 -6.52 -26.05
CA LYS A 110 -25.34 -7.15 -27.36
C LYS A 110 -24.70 -8.53 -27.43
N GLU A 111 -23.52 -8.68 -26.81
CA GLU A 111 -22.81 -9.96 -26.71
C GLU A 111 -23.33 -10.85 -25.56
N LYS A 112 -24.41 -10.44 -24.89
CA LYS A 112 -25.03 -11.16 -23.73
C LYS A 112 -24.06 -11.37 -22.57
N VAL A 113 -23.09 -10.48 -22.38
CA VAL A 113 -22.19 -10.46 -21.23
C VAL A 113 -22.91 -9.76 -20.08
N ASP A 114 -22.94 -10.38 -18.90
CA ASP A 114 -23.59 -9.79 -17.71
C ASP A 114 -22.82 -8.59 -17.18
N PHE A 115 -23.35 -7.39 -17.41
CA PHE A 115 -22.74 -6.11 -17.03
C PHE A 115 -22.90 -5.75 -15.54
N LYS A 116 -23.07 -6.72 -14.66
CA LYS A 116 -23.25 -6.42 -13.20
C LYS A 116 -22.04 -5.79 -12.54
N ASN A 117 -20.85 -6.04 -13.05
CA ASN A 117 -19.61 -5.54 -12.47
C ASN A 117 -18.96 -4.48 -13.34
N GLN A 118 -19.02 -3.21 -12.92
CA GLN A 118 -18.32 -2.14 -13.62
C GLN A 118 -16.81 -2.35 -13.62
N LEU A 119 -16.16 -2.14 -14.77
CA LEU A 119 -14.71 -2.08 -14.87
C LEU A 119 -14.15 -1.07 -13.84
N CYS A 120 -13.12 -1.42 -13.11
CA CYS A 120 -12.44 -0.54 -12.18
C CYS A 120 -10.97 -0.35 -12.56
N LEU A 121 -10.44 0.83 -12.28
CA LEU A 121 -9.01 1.10 -12.40
C LEU A 121 -8.29 0.49 -11.21
N ASP A 122 -7.07 0.07 -11.43
CA ASP A 122 -6.17 -0.34 -10.38
C ASP A 122 -5.42 0.85 -9.76
N VAL A 123 -4.80 0.56 -8.62
CA VAL A 123 -3.77 1.40 -8.01
C VAL A 123 -2.46 0.62 -8.13
N PRO A 124 -1.55 1.00 -9.07
CA PRO A 124 -0.38 0.19 -9.40
C PRO A 124 0.52 -0.16 -8.20
N THR A 125 0.49 0.66 -7.15
CA THR A 125 1.25 0.44 -5.91
C THR A 125 0.61 -0.57 -4.96
N ARG A 126 -0.58 -1.10 -5.30
CA ARG A 126 -1.35 -2.02 -4.45
C ARG A 126 -1.85 -3.19 -5.28
N TRP A 127 -1.20 -4.32 -5.20
CA TRP A 127 -1.50 -5.54 -5.96
C TRP A 127 -2.96 -5.98 -5.89
N ASN A 128 -3.62 -5.81 -4.75
CA ASN A 128 -5.03 -6.15 -4.59
C ASN A 128 -5.95 -5.40 -5.57
N TYR A 129 -5.63 -4.15 -5.89
CA TYR A 129 -6.41 -3.38 -6.88
C TYR A 129 -6.13 -3.86 -8.31
N THR A 130 -4.90 -4.30 -8.60
CA THR A 130 -4.57 -4.92 -9.88
C THR A 130 -5.35 -6.23 -10.05
N TYR A 131 -5.41 -7.07 -9.01
CA TYR A 131 -6.23 -8.28 -9.01
C TYR A 131 -7.71 -7.97 -9.29
N VAL A 132 -8.31 -7.03 -8.56
CA VAL A 132 -9.73 -6.66 -8.75
C VAL A 132 -9.99 -6.09 -10.14
N MET A 133 -9.05 -5.32 -10.72
CA MET A 133 -9.15 -4.83 -12.09
C MET A 133 -9.18 -5.99 -13.10
N LEU A 134 -8.27 -6.96 -12.95
CA LEU A 134 -8.18 -8.13 -13.83
C LEU A 134 -9.41 -9.02 -13.70
N GLU A 135 -9.81 -9.36 -12.47
CA GLU A 135 -11.01 -10.17 -12.19
C GLU A 135 -12.28 -9.58 -12.81
N LYS A 136 -12.41 -8.25 -12.79
CA LYS A 136 -13.54 -7.58 -13.43
C LYS A 136 -13.41 -7.52 -14.95
N ALA A 137 -12.19 -7.37 -15.46
CA ALA A 137 -11.96 -7.32 -16.89
C ALA A 137 -12.11 -8.69 -17.56
N GLU A 138 -11.79 -9.78 -16.88
CA GLU A 138 -11.92 -11.16 -17.36
C GLU A 138 -13.35 -11.53 -17.77
N LYS A 139 -14.34 -10.84 -17.21
CA LYS A 139 -15.76 -11.09 -17.49
C LYS A 139 -16.23 -10.54 -18.83
N TYR A 140 -15.39 -9.79 -19.52
CA TYR A 140 -15.66 -9.14 -20.81
C TYR A 140 -14.70 -9.59 -21.91
#